data_68c413e03bdd1ab63df0beec0e11f681
#
_entry.id   68c413e03bdd1ab63df0beec0e11f681
#
_cell.length_a   1.000
_cell.length_b   1.000
_cell.length_c   1.000
_cell.angle_alpha   90.00
_cell.angle_beta   90.00
_cell.angle_gamma   90.00
#
_symmetry.space_group_name_H-M   'P 1'
#
loop_
_entity.id
_entity.type
_entity.pdbx_description
1 polymer ?
#
loop_
_entity_poly.entity_id
_entity_poly.type
_entity_poly.pdbx_seq_one_letter_code
_entity_poly.pdbx_strand_id
1 'polypeptide(L)'
;MKKIYTDDPKVKYVTTDVAPERTREIISEVLRQYDTSLIAWQWKPEANDVYVMFQIEEIIDSIPVKVGAKVYMPTIWDKAVQRSPDPKRRVERVNLKVSMRAMYWYIKANMENAYAMQSSRVAAFLPDTIQPNGKRFFDNLRGQIDKFAALPDVPREAPLDVEVITPVAGQKRPERINVTNDFREIS
;
A
#
# COMPACT_ATOMS: atom_id res chain seq x y z
N MET A 1 16.84 5.60 -7.50
CA MET A 1 15.83 4.62 -7.07
C MET A 1 15.96 3.37 -7.93
N LYS A 2 15.96 2.15 -7.35
CA LYS A 2 16.09 0.90 -8.13
C LYS A 2 14.79 0.68 -8.92
N LYS A 3 14.91 0.38 -10.23
CA LYS A 3 13.75 0.03 -11.06
C LYS A 3 13.18 -1.33 -10.63
N ILE A 4 11.86 -1.45 -10.63
CA ILE A 4 11.14 -2.69 -10.37
C ILE A 4 10.61 -3.20 -11.72
N TYR A 5 10.85 -4.47 -12.02
CA TYR A 5 10.47 -5.10 -13.27
C TYR A 5 9.37 -6.14 -13.08
N THR A 6 8.60 -6.40 -14.13
CA THR A 6 7.50 -7.37 -14.12
C THR A 6 7.96 -8.81 -13.86
N ASP A 7 9.23 -9.15 -14.12
CA ASP A 7 9.81 -10.45 -13.83
C ASP A 7 10.37 -10.61 -12.40
N ASP A 8 10.31 -9.55 -11.57
CA ASP A 8 10.63 -9.68 -10.15
C ASP A 8 9.56 -10.57 -9.47
N PRO A 9 9.95 -11.67 -8.81
CA PRO A 9 9.00 -12.60 -8.18
C PRO A 9 8.15 -11.95 -7.08
N LYS A 10 8.53 -10.77 -6.60
CA LYS A 10 7.75 -9.97 -5.64
C LYS A 10 6.64 -9.15 -6.31
N VAL A 11 6.71 -8.96 -7.62
CA VAL A 11 5.67 -8.26 -8.37
C VAL A 11 4.52 -9.21 -8.62
N LYS A 12 3.36 -8.87 -8.08
CA LYS A 12 2.11 -9.60 -8.29
C LYS A 12 1.34 -8.99 -9.47
N TYR A 13 0.33 -9.71 -9.94
CA TYR A 13 -0.60 -9.23 -10.98
C TYR A 13 0.00 -9.07 -12.38
N VAL A 14 1.13 -9.71 -12.66
CA VAL A 14 1.82 -9.63 -13.97
C VAL A 14 0.93 -10.14 -15.11
N THR A 15 0.04 -11.07 -14.82
CA THR A 15 -0.90 -11.68 -15.78
C THR A 15 -2.24 -10.95 -15.87
N THR A 16 -2.33 -9.72 -15.35
CA THR A 16 -3.60 -8.99 -15.39
C THR A 16 -3.96 -8.56 -16.81
N ASP A 17 -5.18 -8.90 -17.24
CA ASP A 17 -5.75 -8.46 -18.53
C ASP A 17 -6.65 -7.24 -18.39
N VAL A 18 -6.87 -6.75 -17.16
CA VAL A 18 -7.73 -5.60 -16.92
C VAL A 18 -7.08 -4.33 -17.47
N ALA A 19 -7.82 -3.64 -18.33
CA ALA A 19 -7.37 -2.36 -18.89
C ALA A 19 -7.12 -1.32 -17.80
N PRO A 20 -6.11 -0.44 -17.96
CA PRO A 20 -5.79 0.60 -17.00
C PRO A 20 -6.97 1.53 -16.70
N GLU A 21 -7.75 1.89 -17.73
CA GLU A 21 -8.95 2.73 -17.63
C GLU A 21 -10.02 2.06 -16.75
N ARG A 22 -10.23 0.76 -16.96
CA ARG A 22 -11.17 -0.02 -16.13
C ARG A 22 -10.69 -0.10 -14.68
N THR A 23 -9.38 -0.27 -14.46
CA THR A 23 -8.81 -0.25 -13.11
C THR A 23 -9.01 1.10 -12.43
N ARG A 24 -8.88 2.22 -13.17
CA ARG A 24 -9.16 3.57 -12.68
C ARG A 24 -10.62 3.72 -12.21
N GLU A 25 -11.57 3.21 -12.98
CA GLU A 25 -12.98 3.20 -12.60
C GLU A 25 -13.20 2.41 -11.32
N ILE A 26 -12.65 1.19 -11.23
CA ILE A 26 -12.76 0.33 -10.04
C ILE A 26 -12.17 1.02 -8.80
N ILE A 27 -11.02 1.69 -8.93
CA ILE A 27 -10.44 2.47 -7.82
C ILE A 27 -11.43 3.56 -7.37
N SER A 28 -12.04 4.28 -8.31
CA SER A 28 -13.01 5.32 -7.97
C SER A 28 -14.25 4.74 -7.29
N GLU A 29 -14.70 3.56 -7.70
CA GLU A 29 -15.81 2.85 -7.07
C GLU A 29 -15.46 2.43 -5.63
N VAL A 30 -14.27 1.85 -5.42
CA VAL A 30 -13.77 1.49 -4.08
C VAL A 30 -13.72 2.72 -3.18
N LEU A 31 -13.13 3.81 -3.64
CA LEU A 31 -13.06 5.05 -2.86
C LEU A 31 -14.47 5.54 -2.43
N ARG A 32 -15.45 5.52 -3.33
CA ARG A 32 -16.84 5.90 -3.00
C ARG A 32 -17.48 4.96 -1.99
N GLN A 33 -17.20 3.64 -2.04
CA GLN A 33 -17.71 2.67 -1.07
C GLN A 33 -17.27 2.97 0.37
N TYR A 34 -16.15 3.65 0.52
CA TYR A 34 -15.60 4.06 1.82
C TYR A 34 -15.82 5.55 2.12
N ASP A 35 -16.86 6.14 1.54
CA ASP A 35 -17.31 7.53 1.80
C ASP A 35 -16.19 8.57 1.63
N THR A 36 -15.33 8.38 0.62
CA THR A 36 -14.37 9.43 0.26
C THR A 36 -14.99 10.43 -0.70
N SER A 37 -14.59 11.67 -0.57
CA SER A 37 -15.08 12.77 -1.41
C SER A 37 -13.98 13.35 -2.30
N LEU A 38 -14.34 14.26 -3.22
CA LEU A 38 -13.42 15.02 -4.07
C LEU A 38 -12.41 14.14 -4.83
N ILE A 39 -12.89 13.02 -5.42
CA ILE A 39 -12.02 12.12 -6.19
C ILE A 39 -11.63 12.78 -7.49
N ALA A 40 -10.32 13.06 -7.67
CA ALA A 40 -9.75 13.66 -8.86
C ALA A 40 -8.57 12.85 -9.37
N TRP A 41 -8.42 12.75 -10.70
CA TRP A 41 -7.35 12.02 -11.35
C TRP A 41 -6.43 12.93 -12.14
N GLN A 42 -5.14 12.73 -11.99
CA GLN A 42 -4.14 13.13 -12.98
C GLN A 42 -3.84 11.91 -13.84
N TRP A 43 -4.03 12.05 -15.14
CA TRP A 43 -3.88 10.94 -16.09
C TRP A 43 -2.98 11.33 -17.26
N LYS A 44 -1.68 11.17 -17.07
CA LYS A 44 -0.64 11.37 -18.09
C LYS A 44 0.34 10.19 -18.11
N PRO A 45 -0.10 9.01 -18.59
CA PRO A 45 0.70 7.78 -18.52
C PRO A 45 2.00 7.87 -19.35
N GLU A 46 2.03 8.64 -20.41
CA GLU A 46 3.20 8.90 -21.24
C GLU A 46 4.31 9.64 -20.52
N ALA A 47 3.94 10.45 -19.53
CA ALA A 47 4.87 11.17 -18.65
C ALA A 47 5.13 10.44 -17.32
N ASN A 48 4.58 9.24 -17.12
CA ASN A 48 4.54 8.52 -15.84
C ASN A 48 3.95 9.35 -14.69
N ASP A 49 3.08 10.31 -15.02
CA ASP A 49 2.42 11.19 -14.07
C ASP A 49 0.94 10.77 -13.92
N VAL A 50 0.75 9.66 -13.22
CA VAL A 50 -0.56 9.11 -12.90
C VAL A 50 -0.74 9.05 -11.39
N TYR A 51 -1.79 9.71 -10.90
CA TYR A 51 -2.17 9.67 -9.50
C TYR A 51 -3.67 9.90 -9.31
N VAL A 52 -4.17 9.50 -8.17
CA VAL A 52 -5.50 9.88 -7.68
C VAL A 52 -5.37 10.76 -6.44
N MET A 53 -6.17 11.81 -6.39
CA MET A 53 -6.40 12.61 -5.18
C MET A 53 -7.82 12.36 -4.69
N PHE A 54 -7.99 12.28 -3.39
CA PHE A 54 -9.30 12.16 -2.74
C PHE A 54 -9.25 12.75 -1.34
N GLN A 55 -10.42 13.07 -0.80
CA GLN A 55 -10.55 13.60 0.55
C GLN A 55 -11.15 12.54 1.46
N ILE A 56 -10.53 12.35 2.61
CA ILE A 56 -11.02 11.51 3.70
C ILE A 56 -11.64 12.44 4.74
N GLU A 57 -12.86 12.14 5.13
CA GLU A 57 -13.58 12.82 6.20
C GLU A 57 -13.90 11.78 7.29
N GLU A 58 -13.46 12.04 8.50
CA GLU A 58 -13.74 11.19 9.65
C GLU A 58 -13.74 11.99 10.96
N ILE A 59 -14.29 11.39 12.01
CA ILE A 59 -14.30 11.97 13.35
C ILE A 59 -13.23 11.25 14.16
N ILE A 60 -12.20 11.96 14.60
CA ILE A 60 -11.13 11.48 15.47
C ILE A 60 -11.25 12.20 16.81
N ASP A 61 -11.42 11.45 17.90
CA ASP A 61 -11.59 12.01 19.26
C ASP A 61 -12.67 13.12 19.33
N SER A 62 -13.80 12.88 18.66
CA SER A 62 -14.92 13.82 18.54
C SER A 62 -14.62 15.08 17.71
N ILE A 63 -13.50 15.15 17.03
CA ILE A 63 -13.11 16.27 16.17
C ILE A 63 -13.31 15.85 14.71
N PRO A 64 -14.10 16.60 13.91
CA PRO A 64 -14.21 16.33 12.47
C PRO A 64 -12.90 16.69 11.78
N VAL A 65 -12.32 15.71 11.09
CA VAL A 65 -11.05 15.85 10.39
C VAL A 65 -11.29 15.65 8.89
N LYS A 66 -10.75 16.55 8.08
CA LYS A 66 -10.77 16.47 6.62
C LYS A 66 -9.33 16.50 6.09
N VAL A 67 -8.91 15.45 5.44
CA VAL A 67 -7.54 15.31 4.94
C VAL A 67 -7.54 14.91 3.47
N GLY A 68 -6.79 15.63 2.65
CA GLY A 68 -6.52 15.23 1.27
C GLY A 68 -5.42 14.18 1.23
N ALA A 69 -5.62 13.13 0.45
CA ALA A 69 -4.61 12.13 0.13
C ALA A 69 -4.28 12.15 -1.36
N LYS A 70 -3.02 11.88 -1.71
CA LYS A 70 -2.51 11.81 -3.09
C LYS A 70 -1.69 10.54 -3.28
N VAL A 71 -2.29 9.56 -3.93
CA VAL A 71 -1.66 8.27 -4.19
C VAL A 71 -1.13 8.23 -5.61
N TYR A 72 0.17 8.02 -5.78
CA TYR A 72 0.81 7.87 -7.08
C TYR A 72 0.78 6.41 -7.54
N MET A 73 0.62 6.23 -8.85
CA MET A 73 0.81 4.93 -9.48
C MET A 73 2.27 4.49 -9.34
N PRO A 74 2.53 3.28 -8.83
CA PRO A 74 3.89 2.74 -8.80
C PRO A 74 4.39 2.50 -10.22
N THR A 75 5.68 2.74 -10.45
CA THR A 75 6.30 2.54 -11.77
C THR A 75 6.90 1.14 -11.87
N ILE A 76 6.20 0.23 -12.55
CA ILE A 76 6.66 -1.15 -12.80
C ILE A 76 6.98 -1.27 -14.28
N TRP A 77 8.18 -1.75 -14.59
CA TRP A 77 8.73 -1.78 -15.95
C TRP A 77 8.61 -3.16 -16.58
N ASP A 78 8.29 -3.22 -17.86
CA ASP A 78 8.50 -4.42 -18.64
C ASP A 78 9.98 -4.56 -18.99
N LYS A 79 10.53 -5.75 -18.79
CA LYS A 79 11.81 -6.06 -19.44
C LYS A 79 11.61 -6.00 -20.95
N ALA A 80 12.40 -5.19 -21.60
CA ALA A 80 12.42 -5.14 -23.05
C ALA A 80 12.73 -6.54 -23.61
N VAL A 81 11.71 -7.24 -24.08
CA VAL A 81 11.88 -8.52 -24.77
C VAL A 81 12.64 -8.24 -26.05
N GLN A 82 13.86 -8.72 -26.12
CA GLN A 82 14.76 -8.55 -27.24
C GLN A 82 14.23 -9.28 -28.48
N ARG A 83 13.42 -8.63 -29.28
CA ARG A 83 13.17 -9.07 -30.66
C ARG A 83 13.96 -8.27 -31.71
N SER A 84 14.66 -7.20 -31.30
CA SER A 84 15.53 -6.44 -32.19
C SER A 84 16.99 -6.83 -31.97
N PRO A 85 17.72 -7.17 -33.02
CA PRO A 85 19.17 -7.38 -32.96
C PRO A 85 19.94 -6.11 -32.59
N ASP A 86 19.33 -4.93 -32.71
CA ASP A 86 19.92 -3.65 -32.33
C ASP A 86 19.67 -3.33 -30.85
N PRO A 87 20.69 -3.33 -29.98
CA PRO A 87 20.57 -3.00 -28.57
C PRO A 87 20.09 -1.57 -28.32
N LYS A 88 20.26 -0.63 -29.24
CA LYS A 88 19.78 0.76 -29.12
C LYS A 88 18.27 0.91 -29.25
N ARG A 89 17.57 -0.11 -29.74
CA ARG A 89 16.10 -0.13 -29.88
C ARG A 89 15.36 -0.79 -28.72
N ARG A 90 16.07 -1.15 -27.66
CA ARG A 90 15.47 -1.74 -26.44
C ARG A 90 14.90 -0.63 -25.57
N VAL A 91 13.67 -0.24 -25.84
CA VAL A 91 12.98 0.76 -25.03
C VAL A 91 12.26 0.03 -23.90
N GLU A 92 12.74 0.23 -22.69
CA GLU A 92 11.99 -0.15 -21.49
C GLU A 92 10.71 0.68 -21.40
N ARG A 93 9.59 0.03 -21.20
CA ARG A 93 8.29 0.68 -21.03
C ARG A 93 7.69 0.37 -19.69
N VAL A 94 6.98 1.33 -19.13
CA VAL A 94 6.18 1.09 -17.95
C VAL A 94 5.01 0.19 -18.31
N ASN A 95 4.83 -0.89 -17.57
CA ASN A 95 3.64 -1.72 -17.69
C ASN A 95 2.49 -1.06 -16.95
N LEU A 96 1.70 -0.30 -17.67
CA LEU A 96 0.60 0.48 -17.11
C LEU A 96 -0.49 -0.41 -16.47
N LYS A 97 -0.77 -1.58 -17.05
CA LYS A 97 -1.76 -2.53 -16.50
C LYS A 97 -1.34 -3.01 -15.11
N VAL A 98 -0.10 -3.49 -14.99
CA VAL A 98 0.45 -4.03 -13.73
C VAL A 98 0.58 -2.91 -12.69
N SER A 99 1.08 -1.74 -13.10
CA SER A 99 1.24 -0.56 -12.25
C SER A 99 -0.10 -0.08 -11.67
N MET A 100 -1.12 0.04 -12.51
CA MET A 100 -2.47 0.40 -12.07
C MET A 100 -3.09 -0.65 -11.17
N ARG A 101 -2.85 -1.94 -11.43
CA ARG A 101 -3.35 -3.02 -10.58
C ARG A 101 -2.69 -3.02 -9.21
N ALA A 102 -1.39 -2.71 -9.13
CA ALA A 102 -0.68 -2.55 -7.86
C ALA A 102 -1.23 -1.35 -7.06
N MET A 103 -1.52 -0.22 -7.72
CA MET A 103 -2.17 0.93 -7.10
C MET A 103 -3.56 0.60 -6.56
N TYR A 104 -4.37 -0.14 -7.32
CA TYR A 104 -5.69 -0.60 -6.88
C TYR A 104 -5.60 -1.39 -5.59
N TRP A 105 -4.70 -2.39 -5.53
CA TRP A 105 -4.56 -3.22 -4.34
C TRP A 105 -4.02 -2.46 -3.13
N TYR A 106 -3.14 -1.48 -3.36
CA TYR A 106 -2.68 -0.60 -2.29
C TYR A 106 -3.85 0.18 -1.67
N ILE A 107 -4.66 0.84 -2.49
CA ILE A 107 -5.80 1.63 -2.02
C ILE A 107 -6.83 0.73 -1.34
N LYS A 108 -7.21 -0.37 -2.00
CA LYS A 108 -8.20 -1.32 -1.48
C LYS A 108 -7.77 -1.89 -0.13
N ALA A 109 -6.53 -2.37 -0.01
CA ALA A 109 -6.02 -2.97 1.23
C ALA A 109 -6.01 -1.96 2.39
N ASN A 110 -5.61 -0.71 2.14
CA ASN A 110 -5.62 0.33 3.17
C ASN A 110 -7.05 0.66 3.64
N MET A 111 -8.01 0.76 2.71
CA MET A 111 -9.42 1.00 3.06
C MET A 111 -10.04 -0.19 3.82
N GLU A 112 -9.84 -1.41 3.33
CA GLU A 112 -10.35 -2.63 3.96
C GLU A 112 -9.75 -2.85 5.36
N ASN A 113 -8.44 -2.65 5.50
CA ASN A 113 -7.78 -2.79 6.80
C ASN A 113 -8.27 -1.73 7.80
N ALA A 114 -8.38 -0.47 7.38
CA ALA A 114 -8.91 0.59 8.24
C ALA A 114 -10.34 0.27 8.71
N TYR A 115 -11.19 -0.22 7.80
CA TYR A 115 -12.55 -0.62 8.13
C TYR A 115 -12.59 -1.84 9.06
N ALA A 116 -11.86 -2.92 8.72
CA ALA A 116 -11.87 -4.16 9.49
C ALA A 116 -11.28 -3.99 10.90
N MET A 117 -10.25 -3.17 11.04
CA MET A 117 -9.59 -2.87 12.31
C MET A 117 -10.26 -1.75 13.09
N GLN A 118 -11.34 -1.15 12.55
CA GLN A 118 -11.99 0.04 13.11
C GLN A 118 -10.96 1.16 13.42
N SER A 119 -9.96 1.28 12.55
CA SER A 119 -8.89 2.25 12.69
C SER A 119 -9.11 3.44 11.75
N SER A 120 -8.37 4.53 11.99
CA SER A 120 -8.46 5.74 11.18
C SER A 120 -7.99 5.49 9.72
N ARG A 121 -8.83 5.88 8.76
CA ARG A 121 -8.46 5.92 7.33
C ARG A 121 -7.38 6.97 7.08
N VAL A 122 -7.40 8.09 7.83
CA VAL A 122 -6.33 9.10 7.76
C VAL A 122 -4.99 8.46 8.14
N ALA A 123 -4.95 7.65 9.20
CA ALA A 123 -3.74 6.95 9.61
C ALA A 123 -3.27 5.95 8.53
N ALA A 124 -4.19 5.22 7.89
CA ALA A 124 -3.86 4.27 6.83
C ALA A 124 -3.21 4.94 5.59
N PHE A 125 -3.57 6.19 5.30
CA PHE A 125 -3.01 6.96 4.19
C PHE A 125 -2.06 8.07 4.64
N LEU A 126 -1.59 8.06 5.88
CA LEU A 126 -0.72 9.11 6.42
C LEU A 126 0.49 9.45 5.51
N PRO A 127 1.19 8.46 4.91
CA PRO A 127 2.29 8.76 3.99
C PRO A 127 1.88 9.57 2.77
N ASP A 128 0.64 9.43 2.33
CA ASP A 128 0.07 10.04 1.12
C ASP A 128 -0.72 11.32 1.41
N THR A 129 -0.86 11.73 2.70
CA THR A 129 -1.59 12.94 3.07
C THR A 129 -0.90 14.19 2.54
N ILE A 130 -1.72 15.11 2.04
CA ILE A 130 -1.24 16.41 1.52
C ILE A 130 -1.09 17.39 2.69
N GLN A 131 0.12 17.89 2.87
CA GLN A 131 0.45 18.89 3.87
C GLN A 131 0.07 20.31 3.38
N PRO A 132 -0.02 21.32 4.27
CA PRO A 132 -0.34 22.70 3.89
C PRO A 132 0.58 23.29 2.81
N ASN A 133 1.81 22.79 2.70
CA ASN A 133 2.78 23.19 1.66
C ASN A 133 2.55 22.50 0.31
N GLY A 134 1.47 21.74 0.15
CA GLY A 134 1.11 20.99 -1.07
C GLY A 134 1.92 19.72 -1.33
N LYS A 135 2.88 19.38 -0.47
CA LYS A 135 3.66 18.12 -0.57
C LYS A 135 3.02 17.02 0.25
N ARG A 136 3.27 15.76 -0.13
CA ARG A 136 2.86 14.63 0.70
C ARG A 136 3.68 14.57 1.99
N PHE A 137 3.09 14.02 3.04
CA PHE A 137 3.78 13.80 4.32
C PHE A 137 5.09 13.02 4.12
N PHE A 138 5.05 11.94 3.34
CA PHE A 138 6.24 11.13 3.05
C PHE A 138 7.36 11.93 2.34
N ASP A 139 7.01 12.81 1.40
CA ASP A 139 7.99 13.62 0.67
C ASP A 139 8.68 14.64 1.61
N ASN A 140 7.92 15.19 2.57
CA ASN A 140 8.46 16.06 3.61
C ASN A 140 9.36 15.29 4.58
N LEU A 141 8.92 14.12 5.04
CA LEU A 141 9.68 13.27 5.94
C LEU A 141 10.99 12.81 5.29
N ARG A 142 10.95 12.40 4.02
CA ARG A 142 12.13 11.99 3.26
C ARG A 142 13.21 13.07 3.21
N GLY A 143 12.81 14.35 3.07
CA GLY A 143 13.74 15.48 3.11
C GLY A 143 14.35 15.75 4.50
N GLN A 144 13.85 15.08 5.54
CA GLN A 144 14.29 15.22 6.93
C GLN A 144 15.00 13.96 7.48
N ILE A 145 15.00 12.86 6.74
CA ILE A 145 15.58 11.58 7.20
C ILE A 145 17.02 11.75 7.66
N ASP A 146 17.82 12.55 6.95
CA ASP A 146 19.20 12.82 7.34
C ASP A 146 19.32 13.51 8.71
N LYS A 147 18.30 14.30 9.09
CA LYS A 147 18.24 14.94 10.41
C LYS A 147 17.87 13.94 11.51
N PHE A 148 17.02 12.95 11.20
CA PHE A 148 16.67 11.90 12.15
C PHE A 148 17.77 10.86 12.30
N ALA A 149 18.55 10.58 11.24
CA ALA A 149 19.72 9.70 11.31
C ALA A 149 20.82 10.25 12.19
N ALA A 150 20.82 11.55 12.47
CA ALA A 150 21.77 12.20 13.37
C ALA A 150 21.30 12.25 14.84
N LEU A 151 20.17 11.60 15.18
CA LEU A 151 19.80 11.44 16.57
C LEU A 151 20.83 10.53 17.25
N PRO A 152 21.35 10.93 18.45
CA PRO A 152 22.29 10.10 19.18
C PRO A 152 21.66 8.72 19.40
N ASP A 153 22.48 7.67 19.27
CA ASP A 153 22.05 6.31 19.56
C ASP A 153 21.28 6.32 20.88
N VAL A 154 19.98 6.11 20.80
CA VAL A 154 19.18 5.86 22.01
C VAL A 154 19.82 4.64 22.64
N PRO A 155 20.33 4.74 23.89
CA PRO A 155 20.90 3.57 24.57
C PRO A 155 19.89 2.45 24.41
N ARG A 156 20.29 1.35 23.77
CA ARG A 156 19.45 0.15 23.76
C ARG A 156 19.20 -0.16 25.20
N GLU A 157 17.98 0.08 25.66
CA GLU A 157 17.57 -0.39 26.97
C GLU A 157 18.00 -1.84 27.04
N ALA A 158 18.67 -2.20 28.14
CA ALA A 158 19.08 -3.57 28.36
C ALA A 158 17.87 -4.47 28.07
N PRO A 159 18.05 -5.59 27.35
CA PRO A 159 16.93 -6.44 26.98
C PRO A 159 16.10 -6.65 28.25
N LEU A 160 14.82 -6.25 28.20
CA LEU A 160 13.87 -6.54 29.26
C LEU A 160 14.07 -8.02 29.59
N ASP A 161 14.47 -8.33 30.80
CA ASP A 161 14.54 -9.70 31.29
C ASP A 161 13.11 -10.29 31.11
N VAL A 162 12.90 -10.92 29.97
CA VAL A 162 11.68 -11.67 29.73
C VAL A 162 11.81 -12.85 30.68
N GLU A 163 11.13 -12.78 31.84
CA GLU A 163 10.94 -13.94 32.68
C GLU A 163 10.38 -15.05 31.79
N VAL A 164 11.27 -15.98 31.44
CA VAL A 164 10.87 -17.20 30.77
C VAL A 164 10.07 -17.95 31.82
N ILE A 165 8.73 -17.85 31.72
CA ILE A 165 7.83 -18.68 32.55
C ILE A 165 8.13 -20.13 32.17
N THR A 166 9.05 -20.75 32.88
CA THR A 166 9.30 -22.18 32.77
C THR A 166 8.02 -22.90 33.19
N PRO A 167 7.45 -23.76 32.32
CA PRO A 167 6.23 -24.48 32.66
C PRO A 167 6.50 -25.33 33.91
N VAL A 168 5.72 -25.12 34.93
CA VAL A 168 5.77 -25.92 36.15
C VAL A 168 5.56 -27.37 35.75
N ALA A 169 6.53 -28.23 36.10
CA ALA A 169 6.46 -29.66 35.82
C ALA A 169 5.22 -30.22 36.54
N GLY A 170 4.20 -30.65 35.76
CA GLY A 170 2.98 -31.26 36.29
C GLY A 170 1.68 -30.82 35.63
N GLN A 171 1.66 -29.74 34.82
CA GLN A 171 0.44 -29.41 34.08
C GLN A 171 0.35 -30.24 32.80
N LYS A 172 -0.68 -31.09 32.70
CA LYS A 172 -1.05 -31.81 31.49
C LYS A 172 -1.28 -30.79 30.37
N ARG A 173 -0.58 -30.97 29.24
CA ARG A 173 -0.87 -30.22 28.01
C ARG A 173 -2.36 -30.27 27.69
N PRO A 174 -3.02 -29.15 27.43
CA PRO A 174 -4.36 -29.19 26.87
C PRO A 174 -4.31 -29.99 25.56
N GLU A 175 -5.22 -30.97 25.44
CA GLU A 175 -5.38 -31.73 24.21
C GLU A 175 -5.61 -30.79 23.04
N ARG A 176 -4.89 -31.02 21.95
CA ARG A 176 -5.13 -30.31 20.68
C ARG A 176 -6.54 -30.64 20.20
N ILE A 177 -7.42 -29.66 20.27
CA ILE A 177 -8.71 -29.76 19.59
C ILE A 177 -8.40 -29.79 18.09
N ASN A 178 -8.55 -30.97 17.49
CA ASN A 178 -8.58 -31.11 16.03
C ASN A 178 -9.88 -30.46 15.54
N VAL A 179 -9.77 -29.24 15.03
CA VAL A 179 -10.84 -28.64 14.24
C VAL A 179 -10.81 -29.33 12.87
N THR A 180 -11.52 -30.43 12.76
CA THR A 180 -11.85 -31.03 11.46
C THR A 180 -12.82 -30.10 10.75
N ASN A 181 -12.43 -29.68 9.55
CA ASN A 181 -13.26 -28.94 8.60
C ASN A 181 -14.51 -29.74 8.26
N ASP A 182 -15.66 -29.34 8.78
CA ASP A 182 -16.96 -29.69 8.23
C ASP A 182 -17.57 -28.45 7.56
N PHE A 183 -17.08 -28.17 6.35
CA PHE A 183 -17.84 -27.39 5.37
C PHE A 183 -18.44 -28.37 4.38
N ARG A 184 -19.60 -28.95 4.71
CA ARG A 184 -20.49 -29.57 3.75
C ARG A 184 -21.85 -28.88 3.80
N GLU A 185 -22.16 -28.28 2.65
CA GLU A 185 -23.47 -28.14 2.05
C GLU A 185 -24.58 -27.45 2.86
N ILE A 186 -24.86 -26.21 2.47
CA ILE A 186 -26.23 -25.70 2.47
C ILE A 186 -26.56 -25.35 1.02
N SER A 187 -27.47 -26.21 0.47
CA SER A 187 -28.16 -26.05 -0.81
C SER A 187 -29.03 -24.82 -0.84
#